data_20dd5580037be9239c6cf37e6c50ada8
#
_entry.id   20dd5580037be9239c6cf37e6c50ada8
#
_cell.length_a   1.000
_cell.length_b   1.000
_cell.length_c   1.000
_cell.angle_alpha   90.00
_cell.angle_beta   90.00
_cell.angle_gamma   90.00
#
_symmetry.space_group_name_H-M   'P 1'
#
loop_
_entity.id
_entity.type
_entity.pdbx_description
1 polymer ?
#
loop_
_entity_poly.entity_id
_entity_poly.type
_entity_poly.pdbx_seq_one_letter_code
_entity_poly.pdbx_strand_id
1 'polypeptide(L)'
;GSLKGIVRVQFTNEHGVEEAGVDGGGLFKDFLNDLIAQAFDPVDTGLFAETPDRTLYPNPASVRRCGVDHLRKLEFLGAMLGKAVYEGILVDLPLAGFFLAKLRDGRPPELNDLATLDPELYHHLLSLKRLPPDQVEDLFLHFTATDAATGGDRELIPGGSDVRVNAANRTRYVHLMAHHLLHQQVRTQADAFVRGFRSLIAPAWLRVF
;
A
#
# COMPACT_ATOMS: atom_id res chain seq x y z
N GLY A 1 -8.26 -4.48 24.28
CA GLY A 1 -7.48 -5.65 24.70
C GLY A 1 -6.26 -5.82 23.81
N SER A 2 -5.17 -6.35 24.35
CA SER A 2 -3.94 -6.59 23.57
C SER A 2 -4.10 -7.84 22.71
N LEU A 3 -3.91 -7.73 21.40
CA LEU A 3 -3.89 -8.89 20.47
C LEU A 3 -2.67 -9.81 20.66
N LYS A 4 -1.76 -9.48 21.60
CA LYS A 4 -0.64 -10.38 21.97
C LYS A 4 -1.08 -11.62 22.75
N GLY A 5 -2.29 -11.61 23.34
CA GLY A 5 -2.89 -12.78 23.98
C GLY A 5 -3.42 -13.80 22.99
N ILE A 6 -3.86 -14.95 23.51
CA ILE A 6 -4.53 -15.99 22.71
C ILE A 6 -5.84 -15.41 22.16
N VAL A 7 -6.01 -15.43 20.85
CA VAL A 7 -7.28 -15.12 20.18
C VAL A 7 -8.01 -16.44 19.99
N ARG A 8 -9.20 -16.55 20.56
CA ARG A 8 -10.09 -17.70 20.34
C ARG A 8 -11.07 -17.36 19.23
N VAL A 9 -11.11 -18.18 18.21
CA VAL A 9 -12.06 -18.09 17.10
C VAL A 9 -13.09 -19.19 17.25
N GLN A 10 -14.36 -18.85 17.06
CA GLN A 10 -15.46 -19.77 17.07
C GLN A 10 -16.26 -19.58 15.79
N PHE A 11 -16.34 -20.61 14.98
CA PHE A 11 -17.18 -20.61 13.79
C PHE A 11 -18.61 -20.97 14.18
N THR A 12 -19.56 -20.24 13.59
CA THR A 12 -20.99 -20.54 13.66
C THR A 12 -21.51 -20.73 12.25
N ASN A 13 -22.33 -21.76 12.06
CA ASN A 13 -22.97 -21.99 10.77
C ASN A 13 -24.09 -20.94 10.51
N GLU A 14 -24.69 -20.96 9.31
CA GLU A 14 -25.79 -20.07 8.91
C GLU A 14 -27.01 -20.11 9.85
N HIS A 15 -27.15 -21.15 10.66
CA HIS A 15 -28.23 -21.31 11.64
C HIS A 15 -27.82 -20.87 13.06
N GLY A 16 -26.63 -20.26 13.23
CA GLY A 16 -26.13 -19.81 14.55
C GLY A 16 -25.69 -20.93 15.48
N VAL A 17 -25.54 -22.16 14.97
CA VAL A 17 -25.05 -23.30 15.75
C VAL A 17 -23.54 -23.30 15.74
N GLU A 18 -22.92 -23.43 16.92
CA GLU A 18 -21.48 -23.53 17.10
C GLU A 18 -20.94 -24.79 16.42
N GLU A 19 -19.93 -24.64 15.56
CA GLU A 19 -19.20 -25.77 15.02
C GLU A 19 -18.25 -26.31 16.12
N ALA A 20 -18.39 -27.58 16.44
CA ALA A 20 -17.55 -28.25 17.41
C ALA A 20 -16.13 -28.43 16.86
N GLY A 21 -15.28 -27.41 17.04
CA GLY A 21 -13.86 -27.45 16.72
C GLY A 21 -13.03 -27.48 17.99
N VAL A 22 -12.16 -28.48 18.15
CA VAL A 22 -11.11 -28.42 19.16
C VAL A 22 -10.04 -27.46 18.66
N ASP A 23 -9.94 -26.29 19.32
CA ASP A 23 -8.96 -25.25 18.97
C ASP A 23 -7.53 -25.71 19.32
N GLY A 24 -6.93 -26.48 18.42
CA GLY A 24 -5.51 -26.82 18.44
C GLY A 24 -4.64 -25.79 17.69
N GLY A 25 -5.14 -24.55 17.48
CA GLY A 25 -4.48 -23.51 16.68
C GLY A 25 -4.85 -23.54 15.19
N GLY A 26 -5.59 -24.55 14.71
CA GLY A 26 -6.05 -24.68 13.33
C GLY A 26 -7.12 -23.65 12.97
N LEU A 27 -8.13 -23.50 13.83
CA LEU A 27 -9.26 -22.58 13.61
C LEU A 27 -8.82 -21.12 13.43
N PHE A 28 -7.83 -20.69 14.21
CA PHE A 28 -7.30 -19.33 14.08
C PHE A 28 -6.54 -19.12 12.77
N LYS A 29 -5.81 -20.14 12.31
CA LYS A 29 -5.12 -20.12 11.02
C LYS A 29 -6.13 -20.08 9.86
N ASP A 30 -7.18 -20.88 9.91
CA ASP A 30 -8.23 -20.90 8.89
C ASP A 30 -8.96 -19.56 8.83
N PHE A 31 -9.33 -19.01 9.98
CA PHE A 31 -9.90 -17.67 10.08
C PHE A 31 -8.99 -16.60 9.45
N LEU A 32 -7.67 -16.64 9.73
CA LEU A 32 -6.73 -15.69 9.16
C LEU A 32 -6.62 -15.83 7.64
N ASN A 33 -6.58 -17.04 7.13
CA ASN A 33 -6.52 -17.29 5.70
C ASN A 33 -7.78 -16.76 5.00
N ASP A 34 -8.97 -17.04 5.55
CA ASP A 34 -10.23 -16.55 5.01
C ASP A 34 -10.34 -15.03 5.09
N LEU A 35 -9.96 -14.44 6.23
CA LEU A 35 -9.93 -12.99 6.40
C LEU A 35 -9.01 -12.33 5.36
N ILE A 36 -7.81 -12.88 5.15
CA ILE A 36 -6.84 -12.32 4.22
C ILE A 36 -7.33 -12.47 2.79
N ALA A 37 -7.82 -13.64 2.41
CA ALA A 37 -8.35 -13.89 1.07
C ALA A 37 -9.46 -12.90 0.71
N GLN A 38 -10.37 -12.62 1.64
CA GLN A 38 -11.52 -11.71 1.40
C GLN A 38 -11.16 -10.25 1.57
N ALA A 39 -10.46 -9.88 2.65
CA ALA A 39 -10.25 -8.49 3.01
C ALA A 39 -9.19 -7.78 2.18
N PHE A 40 -8.24 -8.54 1.61
CA PHE A 40 -7.22 -7.99 0.73
C PHE A 40 -7.59 -8.04 -0.75
N ASP A 41 -8.73 -8.61 -1.11
CA ASP A 41 -9.22 -8.56 -2.49
C ASP A 41 -9.50 -7.12 -2.94
N PRO A 42 -8.81 -6.62 -4.00
CA PRO A 42 -8.98 -5.24 -4.46
C PRO A 42 -10.36 -4.96 -5.03
N VAL A 43 -10.99 -5.98 -5.63
CA VAL A 43 -12.30 -5.86 -6.28
C VAL A 43 -13.41 -5.81 -5.25
N ASP A 44 -13.37 -6.68 -4.27
CA ASP A 44 -14.44 -6.81 -3.28
C ASP A 44 -14.42 -5.68 -2.26
N THR A 45 -13.25 -5.39 -1.71
CA THR A 45 -13.16 -4.41 -0.61
C THR A 45 -12.75 -3.01 -1.06
N GLY A 46 -11.88 -2.89 -2.07
CA GLY A 46 -11.30 -1.62 -2.49
C GLY A 46 -10.38 -0.98 -1.45
N LEU A 47 -9.98 -1.70 -0.38
CA LEU A 47 -9.01 -1.25 0.60
C LEU A 47 -7.58 -1.28 0.05
N PHE A 48 -7.32 -2.23 -0.84
CA PHE A 48 -6.06 -2.38 -1.56
C PHE A 48 -6.27 -2.10 -3.04
N ALA A 49 -5.20 -1.76 -3.71
CA ALA A 49 -5.09 -1.69 -5.17
C ALA A 49 -4.02 -2.66 -5.62
N GLU A 50 -4.15 -3.14 -6.85
CA GLU A 50 -3.24 -4.09 -7.48
C GLU A 50 -2.33 -3.38 -8.48
N THR A 51 -1.05 -3.74 -8.49
CA THR A 51 -0.10 -3.32 -9.51
C THR A 51 -0.24 -4.17 -10.78
N PRO A 52 0.37 -3.80 -11.93
CA PRO A 52 0.39 -4.65 -13.12
C PRO A 52 0.97 -6.06 -12.86
N ASP A 53 1.89 -6.20 -11.91
CA ASP A 53 2.48 -7.47 -11.50
C ASP A 53 1.65 -8.22 -10.45
N ARG A 54 0.39 -7.81 -10.23
CA ARG A 54 -0.57 -8.42 -9.29
C ARG A 54 -0.11 -8.38 -7.84
N THR A 55 0.68 -7.40 -7.47
CA THR A 55 1.04 -7.15 -6.07
C THR A 55 0.18 -6.06 -5.46
N LEU A 56 -0.04 -6.12 -4.15
CA LEU A 56 -1.03 -5.30 -3.44
C LEU A 56 -0.39 -4.15 -2.67
N TYR A 57 -1.06 -3.02 -2.68
CA TYR A 57 -0.71 -1.86 -1.85
C TYR A 57 -1.97 -1.13 -1.38
N PRO A 58 -1.92 -0.37 -0.26
CA PRO A 58 -3.10 0.36 0.23
C PRO A 58 -3.64 1.34 -0.81
N ASN A 59 -4.92 1.20 -1.15
CA ASN A 59 -5.56 1.99 -2.18
C ASN A 59 -5.74 3.45 -1.75
N PRO A 60 -5.11 4.43 -2.43
CA PRO A 60 -5.27 5.85 -2.11
C PRO A 60 -6.73 6.31 -2.22
N ALA A 61 -7.52 5.69 -3.09
CA ALA A 61 -8.94 5.98 -3.28
C ALA A 61 -9.88 5.16 -2.38
N SER A 62 -9.37 4.43 -1.39
CA SER A 62 -10.16 3.52 -0.54
C SER A 62 -11.36 4.18 0.15
N VAL A 63 -11.29 5.47 0.46
CA VAL A 63 -12.42 6.21 1.06
C VAL A 63 -13.68 6.18 0.19
N ARG A 64 -13.53 6.15 -1.15
CA ARG A 64 -14.67 6.16 -2.09
C ARG A 64 -15.51 4.88 -2.00
N ARG A 65 -14.87 3.73 -1.76
CA ARG A 65 -15.56 2.42 -1.70
C ARG A 65 -15.88 2.00 -0.27
N CYS A 66 -15.00 2.31 0.67
CA CYS A 66 -15.08 1.80 2.04
C CYS A 66 -15.67 2.80 3.04
N GLY A 67 -15.91 4.05 2.60
CA GLY A 67 -16.42 5.13 3.46
C GLY A 67 -15.39 5.60 4.49
N VAL A 68 -15.88 6.34 5.49
CA VAL A 68 -15.04 7.01 6.50
C VAL A 68 -14.23 6.05 7.38
N ASP A 69 -14.64 4.80 7.51
CA ASP A 69 -13.99 3.80 8.34
C ASP A 69 -12.82 3.08 7.63
N HIS A 70 -12.48 3.46 6.38
CA HIS A 70 -11.44 2.78 5.59
C HIS A 70 -10.10 2.71 6.31
N LEU A 71 -9.70 3.75 7.05
CA LEU A 71 -8.44 3.76 7.80
C LEU A 71 -8.48 2.82 9.01
N ARG A 72 -9.62 2.73 9.70
CA ARG A 72 -9.79 1.77 10.82
C ARG A 72 -9.73 0.33 10.33
N LYS A 73 -10.33 0.05 9.17
CA LYS A 73 -10.26 -1.27 8.52
C LYS A 73 -8.83 -1.61 8.13
N LEU A 74 -8.09 -0.68 7.51
CA LEU A 74 -6.66 -0.87 7.18
C LEU A 74 -5.79 -1.10 8.42
N GLU A 75 -6.01 -0.34 9.49
CA GLU A 75 -5.30 -0.52 10.75
C GLU A 75 -5.60 -1.89 11.38
N PHE A 76 -6.85 -2.32 11.35
CA PHE A 76 -7.24 -3.67 11.79
C PHE A 76 -6.56 -4.76 10.97
N LEU A 77 -6.55 -4.66 9.63
CA LEU A 77 -5.88 -5.64 8.76
C LEU A 77 -4.37 -5.67 8.97
N GLY A 78 -3.76 -4.51 9.21
CA GLY A 78 -2.36 -4.43 9.61
C GLY A 78 -2.10 -5.19 10.93
N ALA A 79 -2.97 -5.03 11.93
CA ALA A 79 -2.86 -5.75 13.20
C ALA A 79 -3.07 -7.27 13.01
N MET A 80 -3.97 -7.69 12.13
CA MET A 80 -4.20 -9.11 11.82
C MET A 80 -2.99 -9.75 11.12
N LEU A 81 -2.39 -9.03 10.15
CA LEU A 81 -1.13 -9.48 9.54
C LEU A 81 0.00 -9.54 10.59
N GLY A 82 0.09 -8.54 11.47
CA GLY A 82 1.03 -8.56 12.58
C GLY A 82 0.81 -9.74 13.52
N LYS A 83 -0.44 -10.13 13.77
CA LYS A 83 -0.77 -11.31 14.56
C LYS A 83 -0.35 -12.60 13.88
N ALA A 84 -0.58 -12.73 12.56
CA ALA A 84 -0.12 -13.87 11.79
C ALA A 84 1.40 -14.06 11.90
N VAL A 85 2.16 -12.97 11.70
CA VAL A 85 3.63 -12.99 11.83
C VAL A 85 4.06 -13.33 13.26
N TYR A 86 3.38 -12.78 14.28
CA TYR A 86 3.67 -13.04 15.68
C TYR A 86 3.48 -14.52 16.08
N GLU A 87 2.46 -15.18 15.52
CA GLU A 87 2.16 -16.60 15.74
C GLU A 87 2.96 -17.54 14.80
N GLY A 88 3.81 -16.99 13.92
CA GLY A 88 4.57 -17.77 12.94
C GLY A 88 3.70 -18.41 11.84
N ILE A 89 2.52 -17.85 11.58
CA ILE A 89 1.61 -18.31 10.54
C ILE A 89 2.08 -17.74 9.21
N LEU A 90 2.39 -18.62 8.26
CA LEU A 90 2.73 -18.22 6.89
C LEU A 90 1.46 -17.75 6.18
N VAL A 91 1.54 -16.53 5.64
CA VAL A 91 0.45 -15.90 4.89
C VAL A 91 0.94 -15.66 3.47
N ASP A 92 0.17 -16.12 2.49
CA ASP A 92 0.42 -15.83 1.07
C ASP A 92 -0.26 -14.50 0.70
N LEU A 93 0.50 -13.41 0.85
CA LEU A 93 0.03 -12.06 0.59
C LEU A 93 1.08 -11.31 -0.26
N PRO A 94 0.84 -11.15 -1.58
CA PRO A 94 1.80 -10.52 -2.49
C PRO A 94 1.77 -8.99 -2.34
N LEU A 95 2.50 -8.45 -1.36
CA LEU A 95 2.60 -7.01 -1.17
C LEU A 95 3.61 -6.39 -2.14
N ALA A 96 3.27 -5.22 -2.70
CA ALA A 96 4.16 -4.45 -3.58
C ALA A 96 5.46 -4.08 -2.87
N GLY A 97 6.59 -4.16 -3.58
CA GLY A 97 7.93 -4.01 -3.01
C GLY A 97 8.15 -2.71 -2.25
N PHE A 98 7.66 -1.58 -2.78
CA PHE A 98 7.75 -0.28 -2.10
C PHE A 98 6.97 -0.24 -0.78
N PHE A 99 5.80 -0.90 -0.73
CA PHE A 99 4.98 -0.98 0.46
C PHE A 99 5.57 -1.95 1.48
N LEU A 100 6.10 -3.08 1.03
CA LEU A 100 6.80 -4.04 1.87
C LEU A 100 8.04 -3.42 2.54
N ALA A 101 8.82 -2.62 1.81
CA ALA A 101 9.96 -1.88 2.36
C ALA A 101 9.52 -0.90 3.45
N LYS A 102 8.42 -0.18 3.25
CA LYS A 102 7.84 0.69 4.28
C LYS A 102 7.40 -0.09 5.53
N LEU A 103 6.79 -1.25 5.34
CA LEU A 103 6.33 -2.11 6.43
C LEU A 103 7.49 -2.65 7.26
N ARG A 104 8.53 -3.16 6.59
CA ARG A 104 9.73 -3.75 7.18
C ARG A 104 10.61 -2.71 7.87
N ASP A 105 11.13 -1.76 7.12
CA ASP A 105 12.20 -0.86 7.57
C ASP A 105 11.70 0.55 7.91
N GLY A 106 10.50 0.92 7.43
CA GLY A 106 10.03 2.30 7.44
C GLY A 106 10.83 3.21 6.51
N ARG A 107 11.62 2.64 5.61
CA ARG A 107 12.44 3.37 4.64
C ARG A 107 11.53 4.22 3.74
N PRO A 108 11.87 5.49 3.52
CA PRO A 108 11.18 6.27 2.49
C PRO A 108 11.43 5.65 1.11
N PRO A 109 10.41 5.60 0.25
CA PRO A 109 10.56 5.06 -1.09
C PRO A 109 11.44 5.96 -1.95
N GLU A 110 12.22 5.33 -2.83
CA GLU A 110 13.10 5.97 -3.80
C GLU A 110 12.55 5.82 -5.23
N LEU A 111 13.15 6.54 -6.20
CA LEU A 111 12.72 6.47 -7.59
C LEU A 111 12.70 5.03 -8.14
N ASN A 112 13.67 4.20 -7.76
CA ASN A 112 13.75 2.83 -8.25
C ASN A 112 12.63 1.94 -7.72
N ASP A 113 12.04 2.28 -6.58
CA ASP A 113 10.89 1.55 -6.04
C ASP A 113 9.63 1.73 -6.92
N LEU A 114 9.61 2.77 -7.77
CA LEU A 114 8.51 3.00 -8.71
C LEU A 114 8.33 1.83 -9.70
N ALA A 115 9.40 1.12 -10.03
CA ALA A 115 9.33 -0.08 -10.85
C ALA A 115 8.43 -1.17 -10.24
N THR A 116 8.24 -1.18 -8.92
CA THR A 116 7.35 -2.14 -8.24
C THR A 116 5.90 -1.67 -8.16
N LEU A 117 5.63 -0.41 -8.46
CA LEU A 117 4.27 0.14 -8.55
C LEU A 117 3.79 0.21 -9.99
N ASP A 118 4.60 0.79 -10.87
CA ASP A 118 4.31 1.00 -12.28
C ASP A 118 5.61 0.94 -13.09
N PRO A 119 5.97 -0.23 -13.64
CA PRO A 119 7.19 -0.41 -14.42
C PRO A 119 7.24 0.46 -15.67
N GLU A 120 6.10 0.66 -16.34
CA GLU A 120 6.02 1.45 -17.57
C GLU A 120 6.29 2.93 -17.28
N LEU A 121 5.62 3.50 -16.29
CA LEU A 121 5.84 4.87 -15.87
C LEU A 121 7.29 5.08 -15.36
N TYR A 122 7.84 4.11 -14.65
CA TYR A 122 9.24 4.15 -14.23
C TYR A 122 10.19 4.30 -15.43
N HIS A 123 9.99 3.47 -16.48
CA HIS A 123 10.80 3.57 -17.70
C HIS A 123 10.60 4.91 -18.43
N HIS A 124 9.37 5.42 -18.50
CA HIS A 124 9.09 6.73 -19.09
C HIS A 124 9.80 7.87 -18.35
N LEU A 125 9.75 7.86 -17.01
CA LEU A 125 10.44 8.87 -16.21
C LEU A 125 11.97 8.78 -16.31
N LEU A 126 12.54 7.58 -16.44
CA LEU A 126 13.98 7.45 -16.72
C LEU A 126 14.35 7.95 -18.11
N SER A 127 13.50 7.69 -19.11
CA SER A 127 13.70 8.18 -20.48
C SER A 127 13.65 9.70 -20.53
N LEU A 128 12.70 10.32 -19.83
CA LEU A 128 12.58 11.79 -19.75
C LEU A 128 13.88 12.45 -19.27
N LYS A 129 14.65 11.83 -18.38
CA LYS A 129 15.95 12.34 -17.92
C LYS A 129 17.00 12.41 -19.02
N ARG A 130 16.83 11.65 -20.10
CA ARG A 130 17.81 11.50 -21.20
C ARG A 130 17.40 12.18 -22.49
N LEU A 131 16.14 12.61 -22.62
CA LEU A 131 15.63 13.25 -23.84
C LEU A 131 16.41 14.53 -24.15
N PRO A 132 16.60 14.89 -25.44
CA PRO A 132 17.06 16.21 -25.85
C PRO A 132 16.16 17.34 -25.33
N PRO A 133 16.69 18.55 -25.10
CA PRO A 133 15.92 19.65 -24.51
C PRO A 133 14.63 19.99 -25.27
N ASP A 134 14.68 20.06 -26.58
CA ASP A 134 13.54 20.32 -27.47
C ASP A 134 12.43 19.27 -27.31
N GLN A 135 12.79 18.01 -27.27
CA GLN A 135 11.83 16.91 -27.06
C GLN A 135 11.17 16.94 -25.69
N VAL A 136 11.88 17.42 -24.65
CA VAL A 136 11.26 17.57 -23.32
C VAL A 136 10.18 18.65 -23.34
N GLU A 137 10.43 19.77 -24.05
CA GLU A 137 9.48 20.88 -24.16
C GLU A 137 8.25 20.48 -24.97
N ASP A 138 8.41 19.65 -26.00
CA ASP A 138 7.34 19.12 -26.85
C ASP A 138 6.36 18.21 -26.11
N LEU A 139 6.74 17.68 -24.94
CA LEU A 139 5.83 16.87 -24.11
C LEU A 139 4.79 17.71 -23.36
N PHE A 140 4.94 19.03 -23.28
CA PHE A 140 4.03 19.96 -22.60
C PHE A 140 3.70 19.58 -21.16
N LEU A 141 4.62 18.92 -20.47
CA LEU A 141 4.43 18.49 -19.07
C LEU A 141 4.51 19.70 -18.12
N HIS A 142 3.71 19.65 -17.07
CA HIS A 142 3.72 20.59 -15.96
C HIS A 142 4.04 19.85 -14.64
N PHE A 143 4.37 20.62 -13.59
CA PHE A 143 4.63 20.03 -12.26
C PHE A 143 3.32 19.63 -11.55
N THR A 144 2.52 18.82 -12.25
CA THR A 144 1.27 18.24 -11.75
C THR A 144 1.29 16.73 -11.88
N ALA A 145 0.46 16.06 -11.09
CA ALA A 145 0.19 14.64 -11.16
C ALA A 145 -1.32 14.42 -10.96
N THR A 146 -1.86 13.36 -11.53
CA THR A 146 -3.25 12.99 -11.26
C THR A 146 -3.36 12.38 -9.87
N ASP A 147 -4.23 12.94 -9.03
CA ASP A 147 -4.53 12.44 -7.69
C ASP A 147 -5.45 11.21 -7.79
N ALA A 148 -4.98 10.05 -7.36
CA ALA A 148 -5.74 8.80 -7.45
C ALA A 148 -7.03 8.82 -6.61
N ALA A 149 -7.07 9.60 -5.52
CA ALA A 149 -8.25 9.69 -4.68
C ALA A 149 -9.34 10.57 -5.27
N THR A 150 -9.01 11.64 -5.99
CA THR A 150 -9.97 12.59 -6.53
C THR A 150 -10.14 12.48 -8.05
N GLY A 151 -9.14 11.99 -8.77
CA GLY A 151 -9.06 11.97 -10.23
C GLY A 151 -8.75 13.34 -10.83
N GLY A 152 -8.51 14.36 -9.99
CA GLY A 152 -8.13 15.70 -10.40
C GLY A 152 -6.61 15.89 -10.41
N ASP A 153 -6.16 17.02 -10.94
CA ASP A 153 -4.76 17.38 -10.94
C ASP A 153 -4.30 17.86 -9.55
N ARG A 154 -3.13 17.40 -9.15
CA ARG A 154 -2.44 17.83 -7.94
C ARG A 154 -1.10 18.43 -8.29
N GLU A 155 -0.82 19.60 -7.76
CA GLU A 155 0.47 20.24 -7.94
C GLU A 155 1.57 19.53 -7.14
N LEU A 156 2.68 19.23 -7.80
CA LEU A 156 3.88 18.64 -7.21
C LEU A 156 4.74 19.68 -6.47
N ILE A 157 4.57 20.94 -6.82
CA ILE A 157 5.15 22.14 -6.17
C ILE A 157 4.10 23.24 -6.16
N PRO A 158 4.16 24.22 -5.25
CA PRO A 158 3.25 25.38 -5.28
C PRO A 158 3.30 26.10 -6.63
N GLY A 159 2.14 26.31 -7.26
CA GLY A 159 2.03 26.91 -8.61
C GLY A 159 2.50 25.97 -9.73
N GLY A 160 2.59 24.67 -9.46
CA GLY A 160 3.13 23.69 -10.39
C GLY A 160 2.36 23.56 -11.70
N SER A 161 1.07 23.89 -11.72
CA SER A 161 0.24 23.93 -12.91
C SER A 161 0.75 24.94 -13.96
N ASP A 162 1.43 26.00 -13.53
CA ASP A 162 1.99 27.03 -14.40
C ASP A 162 3.49 26.80 -14.71
N VAL A 163 4.11 25.79 -14.08
CA VAL A 163 5.54 25.50 -14.25
C VAL A 163 5.72 24.37 -15.24
N ARG A 164 6.21 24.69 -16.44
CA ARG A 164 6.56 23.70 -17.46
C ARG A 164 7.81 22.91 -17.09
N VAL A 165 7.78 21.62 -17.42
CA VAL A 165 8.97 20.76 -17.36
C VAL A 165 9.85 21.03 -18.57
N ASN A 166 11.14 21.22 -18.32
CA ASN A 166 12.17 21.48 -19.33
C ASN A 166 13.48 20.75 -18.96
N ALA A 167 14.50 20.89 -19.79
CA ALA A 167 15.78 20.20 -19.57
C ALA A 167 16.46 20.55 -18.24
N ALA A 168 16.27 21.76 -17.72
CA ALA A 168 16.89 22.21 -16.47
C ALA A 168 16.20 21.63 -15.21
N ASN A 169 14.88 21.43 -15.26
CA ASN A 169 14.09 21.04 -14.08
C ASN A 169 13.52 19.60 -14.13
N ARG A 170 13.64 18.88 -15.25
CA ARG A 170 13.10 17.51 -15.45
C ARG A 170 13.53 16.50 -14.39
N THR A 171 14.78 16.58 -13.92
CA THR A 171 15.26 15.67 -12.86
C THR A 171 14.48 15.88 -11.57
N ARG A 172 14.21 17.15 -11.21
CA ARG A 172 13.37 17.48 -10.04
C ARG A 172 11.94 16.97 -10.24
N TYR A 173 11.37 17.16 -11.44
CA TYR A 173 10.04 16.65 -11.78
C TYR A 173 9.95 15.13 -11.57
N VAL A 174 10.90 14.36 -12.12
CA VAL A 174 10.94 12.90 -11.99
C VAL A 174 10.94 12.44 -10.52
N HIS A 175 11.78 13.08 -9.68
CA HIS A 175 11.83 12.73 -8.26
C HIS A 175 10.55 13.10 -7.51
N LEU A 176 9.96 14.25 -7.82
CA LEU A 176 8.70 14.67 -7.20
C LEU A 176 7.53 13.80 -7.63
N MET A 177 7.47 13.37 -8.90
CA MET A 177 6.47 12.45 -9.40
C MET A 177 6.58 11.09 -8.66
N ALA A 178 7.77 10.51 -8.60
CA ALA A 178 7.99 9.26 -7.88
C ALA A 178 7.63 9.39 -6.39
N HIS A 179 8.04 10.46 -5.73
CA HIS A 179 7.69 10.72 -4.34
C HIS A 179 6.18 10.88 -4.13
N HIS A 180 5.48 11.56 -5.04
CA HIS A 180 4.03 11.69 -4.99
C HIS A 180 3.37 10.30 -5.06
N LEU A 181 3.69 9.51 -6.06
CA LEU A 181 3.06 8.21 -6.32
C LEU A 181 3.35 7.18 -5.22
N LEU A 182 4.60 7.08 -4.77
CA LEU A 182 5.04 6.06 -3.82
C LEU A 182 4.79 6.43 -2.36
N HIS A 183 4.65 7.72 -2.06
CA HIS A 183 4.57 8.19 -0.69
C HIS A 183 3.35 9.06 -0.42
N GLN A 184 3.20 10.20 -1.12
CA GLN A 184 2.19 11.19 -0.73
C GLN A 184 0.76 10.68 -0.87
N GLN A 185 0.43 10.08 -2.02
CA GLN A 185 -0.94 9.63 -2.30
C GLN A 185 -1.39 8.43 -1.46
N VAL A 186 -0.46 7.54 -1.08
CA VAL A 186 -0.77 6.33 -0.29
C VAL A 186 -0.52 6.51 1.21
N ARG A 187 0.01 7.67 1.63
CA ARG A 187 0.55 7.90 2.97
C ARG A 187 -0.43 7.56 4.07
N THR A 188 -1.63 8.14 4.01
CA THR A 188 -2.62 8.02 5.08
C THR A 188 -3.06 6.58 5.29
N GLN A 189 -3.29 5.85 4.20
CA GLN A 189 -3.70 4.45 4.20
C GLN A 189 -2.56 3.54 4.65
N ALA A 190 -1.38 3.75 4.09
CA ALA A 190 -0.20 2.96 4.44
C ALA A 190 0.20 3.17 5.91
N ASP A 191 0.14 4.41 6.42
CA ASP A 191 0.44 4.70 7.84
C ASP A 191 -0.59 4.04 8.77
N ALA A 192 -1.87 4.00 8.40
CA ALA A 192 -2.90 3.29 9.18
C ALA A 192 -2.59 1.78 9.27
N PHE A 193 -2.29 1.15 8.14
CA PHE A 193 -1.93 -0.26 8.11
C PHE A 193 -0.66 -0.56 8.91
N VAL A 194 0.40 0.26 8.71
CA VAL A 194 1.68 0.10 9.44
C VAL A 194 1.49 0.27 10.94
N ARG A 195 0.64 1.21 11.41
CA ARG A 195 0.32 1.34 12.85
C ARG A 195 -0.27 0.06 13.40
N GLY A 196 -1.26 -0.52 12.70
CA GLY A 196 -1.87 -1.79 13.09
C GLY A 196 -0.84 -2.90 13.20
N PHE A 197 -0.03 -3.10 12.15
CA PHE A 197 1.02 -4.11 12.11
C PHE A 197 2.05 -3.93 13.24
N ARG A 198 2.53 -2.71 13.44
CA ARG A 198 3.52 -2.38 14.47
C ARG A 198 2.98 -2.40 15.90
N SER A 199 1.69 -2.48 16.08
CA SER A 199 1.11 -2.71 17.41
C SER A 199 1.51 -4.05 18.01
N LEU A 200 1.88 -5.02 17.15
CA LEU A 200 2.28 -6.37 17.53
C LEU A 200 3.75 -6.66 17.23
N ILE A 201 4.24 -6.21 16.08
CA ILE A 201 5.59 -6.48 15.57
C ILE A 201 6.47 -5.25 15.74
N ALA A 202 7.48 -5.35 16.59
CA ALA A 202 8.46 -4.30 16.74
C ALA A 202 9.40 -4.24 15.51
N PRO A 203 9.79 -3.05 15.02
CA PRO A 203 10.68 -2.92 13.87
C PRO A 203 12.00 -3.68 14.00
N ALA A 204 12.51 -3.81 15.24
CA ALA A 204 13.73 -4.54 15.52
C ALA A 204 13.64 -6.04 15.16
N TRP A 205 12.46 -6.64 15.22
CA TRP A 205 12.26 -8.06 14.91
C TRP A 205 12.34 -8.33 13.41
N LEU A 206 11.96 -7.37 12.58
CA LEU A 206 11.98 -7.51 11.11
C LEU A 206 13.35 -7.31 10.49
N ARG A 207 14.34 -6.79 11.25
CA ARG A 207 15.71 -6.60 10.77
C ARG A 207 16.55 -7.89 10.76
N VAL A 208 16.00 -8.96 11.28
CA VAL A 208 16.67 -10.27 11.36
C VAL A 208 16.43 -11.09 10.09
N PHE A 209 15.50 -10.65 9.25
CA PHE A 209 15.13 -11.21 7.94
C PHE A 209 15.50 -10.24 6.83
#